data_cba06ab3382454f17bcd7e19549fcfa0
#
_entry.id   cba06ab3382454f17bcd7e19549fcfa0
#
_cell.length_a   1.000
_cell.length_b   1.000
_cell.length_c   1.000
_cell.angle_alpha   90.00
_cell.angle_beta   90.00
_cell.angle_gamma   90.00
#
_symmetry.space_group_name_H-M   'P 1'
#
loop_
_entity.id
_entity.type
_entity.pdbx_description
1 polymer ?
#
loop_
_entity_poly.entity_id
_entity_poly.type
_entity_poly.pdbx_seq_one_letter_code
_entity_poly.pdbx_strand_id
1 'polypeptide(L)'
;MTVELISVGTEILMGNIVNSNTQFLAEKCAMLGFDLFFQVTVGDNYDRMMSVVRQALSRSDILILTGGLGPTEDDLTKEVCADAFGMPLVEDAHTREHLKEFFRNNIYRHIPDNNWKMATVPQGALVLDNANGMAPGLILEKEGKTAILLPGPPNELYPMFSRQVFPYLQQKQNAVLVSSMVKICGYGESQVEDMILDLIDAQTNPTIATYAKTAEVHLRITARAGSREEGMALIAPVEKEIKNRFKDAVYTTEEQVSLEMAVADLLKQNHLTMCTAESCTGGMIAARMVNVPGVSSVFMEGMVTYSNEAKMRLLGVREDTLKAYGAVSEETAREMAEGGVNTSGTDLCVATTGIAGPDGGTDEKPVGLVYMACCLRGKTCVRRYQFKGNREKVREQAMMKALDLARLCILANK
;
A
#
# COMPACT_ATOMS: atom_id res chain seq x y z
N MET A 1 23.04 0.48 10.79
CA MET A 1 22.52 0.23 12.16
C MET A 1 21.32 -0.68 12.06
N THR A 2 21.24 -1.64 12.96
CA THR A 2 20.13 -2.61 13.00
C THR A 2 19.03 -2.16 13.95
N VAL A 3 17.78 -2.26 13.48
CA VAL A 3 16.56 -1.96 14.26
C VAL A 3 15.78 -3.24 14.47
N GLU A 4 15.18 -3.39 15.65
CA GLU A 4 14.23 -4.46 15.95
C GLU A 4 12.91 -3.86 16.45
N LEU A 5 11.78 -4.34 15.92
CA LEU A 5 10.43 -3.91 16.33
C LEU A 5 9.85 -4.91 17.33
N ILE A 6 9.34 -4.40 18.44
CA ILE A 6 8.69 -5.22 19.47
C ILE A 6 7.29 -4.67 19.71
N SER A 7 6.28 -5.46 19.38
CA SER A 7 4.88 -5.12 19.66
C SER A 7 4.45 -5.76 20.96
N VAL A 8 3.99 -4.95 21.91
CA VAL A 8 3.50 -5.36 23.22
C VAL A 8 1.98 -5.27 23.21
N GLY A 9 1.32 -6.37 23.51
CA GLY A 9 -0.14 -6.46 23.60
C GLY A 9 -0.64 -7.86 23.37
N THR A 10 -1.39 -8.38 24.31
CA THR A 10 -1.99 -9.71 24.25
C THR A 10 -3.01 -9.82 23.12
N GLU A 11 -3.74 -8.74 22.80
CA GLU A 11 -4.71 -8.67 21.70
C GLU A 11 -4.06 -8.80 20.32
N ILE A 12 -2.82 -8.28 20.17
CA ILE A 12 -2.04 -8.44 18.93
C ILE A 12 -1.54 -9.89 18.83
N LEU A 13 -1.02 -10.43 19.93
CA LEU A 13 -0.49 -11.79 20.00
C LEU A 13 -1.57 -12.82 19.69
N MET A 14 -2.80 -12.60 20.14
CA MET A 14 -3.96 -13.47 19.91
C MET A 14 -4.61 -13.27 18.52
N GLY A 15 -4.15 -12.29 17.75
CA GLY A 15 -4.70 -12.00 16.43
C GLY A 15 -6.06 -11.31 16.43
N ASN A 16 -6.46 -10.71 17.54
CA ASN A 16 -7.73 -9.97 17.64
C ASN A 16 -7.72 -8.68 16.85
N ILE A 17 -6.55 -8.08 16.64
CA ILE A 17 -6.34 -6.88 15.83
C ILE A 17 -5.14 -7.07 14.88
N VAL A 18 -5.18 -6.35 13.76
CA VAL A 18 -4.06 -6.31 12.81
C VAL A 18 -2.97 -5.38 13.33
N ASN A 19 -1.71 -5.84 13.32
CA ASN A 19 -0.56 -5.05 13.73
C ASN A 19 -0.14 -4.03 12.65
N SER A 20 -0.91 -2.98 12.48
CA SER A 20 -0.63 -1.90 11.51
C SER A 20 0.55 -1.01 11.94
N ASN A 21 0.84 -0.93 13.25
CA ASN A 21 1.99 -0.18 13.76
C ASN A 21 3.31 -0.75 13.25
N THR A 22 3.46 -2.07 13.27
CA THR A 22 4.68 -2.73 12.77
C THR A 22 4.89 -2.47 11.28
N GLN A 23 3.83 -2.52 10.47
CA GLN A 23 3.91 -2.17 9.05
C GLN A 23 4.41 -0.73 8.87
N PHE A 24 3.77 0.24 9.54
CA PHE A 24 4.14 1.65 9.46
C PHE A 24 5.60 1.89 9.87
N LEU A 25 6.01 1.33 11.00
CA LEU A 25 7.38 1.50 11.52
C LEU A 25 8.41 0.84 10.61
N ALA A 26 8.14 -0.34 10.07
CA ALA A 26 9.03 -1.02 9.13
C ALA A 26 9.24 -0.19 7.86
N GLU A 27 8.18 0.38 7.30
CA GLU A 27 8.27 1.30 6.15
C GLU A 27 9.13 2.53 6.48
N LYS A 28 8.96 3.13 7.65
CA LYS A 28 9.73 4.29 8.09
C LYS A 28 11.20 3.97 8.37
N CYS A 29 11.47 2.82 9.00
CA CYS A 29 12.85 2.34 9.20
C CYS A 29 13.56 2.08 7.87
N ALA A 30 12.86 1.47 6.91
CA ALA A 30 13.38 1.26 5.56
C ALA A 30 13.67 2.59 4.85
N MET A 31 12.80 3.60 4.97
CA MET A 31 13.03 4.95 4.41
C MET A 31 14.27 5.63 5.02
N LEU A 32 14.57 5.35 6.29
CA LEU A 32 15.71 5.90 7.01
C LEU A 32 17.02 5.09 6.80
N GLY A 33 16.95 3.96 6.11
CA GLY A 33 18.13 3.15 5.83
C GLY A 33 18.59 2.25 6.97
N PHE A 34 17.70 1.91 7.87
CA PHE A 34 17.99 0.94 8.92
C PHE A 34 17.75 -0.49 8.43
N ASP A 35 18.61 -1.39 8.88
CA ASP A 35 18.46 -2.82 8.64
C ASP A 35 17.47 -3.39 9.66
N LEU A 36 16.35 -3.94 9.19
CA LEU A 36 15.30 -4.55 10.02
C LEU A 36 15.29 -6.06 9.76
N PHE A 37 15.78 -6.85 10.71
CA PHE A 37 15.82 -8.31 10.58
C PHE A 37 14.80 -9.04 11.45
N PHE A 38 14.31 -8.41 12.52
CA PHE A 38 13.44 -9.04 13.48
C PHE A 38 12.24 -8.16 13.83
N GLN A 39 11.08 -8.81 13.90
CA GLN A 39 9.84 -8.25 14.42
C GLN A 39 9.26 -9.27 15.40
N VAL A 40 9.03 -8.85 16.63
CA VAL A 40 8.55 -9.72 17.70
C VAL A 40 7.26 -9.17 18.28
N THR A 41 6.29 -10.05 18.55
CA THR A 41 5.10 -9.70 19.34
C THR A 41 5.15 -10.46 20.66
N VAL A 42 4.91 -9.75 21.76
CA VAL A 42 4.91 -10.30 23.10
C VAL A 42 3.67 -9.83 23.87
N GLY A 43 3.07 -10.71 24.68
CA GLY A 43 1.96 -10.34 25.56
C GLY A 43 2.45 -9.64 26.82
N ASP A 44 1.54 -8.98 27.51
CA ASP A 44 1.72 -8.14 28.70
C ASP A 44 2.15 -8.97 29.91
N ASN A 45 3.44 -9.29 30.01
CA ASN A 45 4.05 -10.03 31.10
C ASN A 45 5.52 -9.64 31.25
N TYR A 46 5.90 -9.24 32.44
CA TYR A 46 7.24 -8.72 32.74
C TYR A 46 8.38 -9.65 32.30
N ASP A 47 8.37 -10.91 32.72
CA ASP A 47 9.49 -11.83 32.47
C ASP A 47 9.63 -12.16 30.98
N ARG A 48 8.52 -12.33 30.25
CA ARG A 48 8.52 -12.57 28.82
C ARG A 48 9.05 -11.34 28.05
N MET A 49 8.56 -10.13 28.42
CA MET A 49 9.04 -8.88 27.84
C MET A 49 10.52 -8.65 28.11
N MET A 50 11.00 -8.87 29.35
CA MET A 50 12.40 -8.76 29.72
C MET A 50 13.28 -9.71 28.89
N SER A 51 12.84 -10.95 28.71
CA SER A 51 13.55 -11.91 27.86
C SER A 51 13.68 -11.43 26.43
N VAL A 52 12.58 -10.93 25.84
CA VAL A 52 12.57 -10.39 24.45
C VAL A 52 13.47 -9.17 24.35
N VAL A 53 13.36 -8.20 25.27
CA VAL A 53 14.16 -6.97 25.26
C VAL A 53 15.66 -7.28 25.37
N ARG A 54 16.06 -8.17 26.29
CA ARG A 54 17.47 -8.56 26.43
C ARG A 54 18.00 -9.24 25.18
N GLN A 55 17.23 -10.13 24.57
CA GLN A 55 17.60 -10.77 23.33
C GLN A 55 17.76 -9.75 22.21
N ALA A 56 16.82 -8.82 22.07
CA ALA A 56 16.87 -7.77 21.07
C ALA A 56 18.09 -6.84 21.27
N LEU A 57 18.41 -6.44 22.50
CA LEU A 57 19.58 -5.63 22.82
C LEU A 57 20.91 -6.33 22.47
N SER A 58 20.95 -7.66 22.51
CA SER A 58 22.17 -8.42 22.17
C SER A 58 22.50 -8.40 20.67
N ARG A 59 21.52 -8.14 19.79
CA ARG A 59 21.67 -8.27 18.33
C ARG A 59 21.27 -7.02 17.52
N SER A 60 20.61 -6.04 18.15
CA SER A 60 20.16 -4.84 17.48
C SER A 60 20.67 -3.58 18.17
N ASP A 61 20.87 -2.50 17.41
CA ASP A 61 21.37 -1.21 17.92
C ASP A 61 20.22 -0.35 18.46
N ILE A 62 19.06 -0.47 17.85
CA ILE A 62 17.86 0.31 18.17
C ILE A 62 16.67 -0.65 18.34
N LEU A 63 15.98 -0.53 19.44
CA LEU A 63 14.70 -1.20 19.68
C LEU A 63 13.58 -0.17 19.57
N ILE A 64 12.51 -0.51 18.87
CA ILE A 64 11.28 0.30 18.87
C ILE A 64 10.17 -0.57 19.43
N LEU A 65 9.67 -0.20 20.61
CA LEU A 65 8.60 -0.91 21.29
C LEU A 65 7.28 -0.13 21.14
N THR A 66 6.18 -0.84 20.94
CA THR A 66 4.85 -0.23 20.82
C THR A 66 3.87 -0.90 21.78
N GLY A 67 3.12 -0.09 22.54
CA GLY A 67 2.14 -0.56 23.53
C GLY A 67 2.71 -0.68 24.95
N GLY A 68 1.83 -0.93 25.92
CA GLY A 68 2.19 -1.11 27.33
C GLY A 68 2.73 0.13 28.05
N LEU A 69 2.30 1.34 27.64
CA LEU A 69 2.67 2.63 28.24
C LEU A 69 1.52 3.29 29.02
N GLY A 70 0.37 2.67 29.06
CA GLY A 70 -0.81 3.17 29.75
C GLY A 70 -0.72 3.12 31.28
N PRO A 71 -1.83 3.40 31.96
CA PRO A 71 -1.88 3.50 33.41
C PRO A 71 -2.18 2.18 34.14
N THR A 72 -2.46 1.08 33.40
CA THR A 72 -2.90 -0.18 34.02
C THR A 72 -1.72 -0.99 34.54
N GLU A 73 -2.00 -1.98 35.38
CA GLU A 73 -0.95 -2.78 36.01
C GLU A 73 -0.18 -3.67 35.03
N ASP A 74 -0.81 -4.01 33.92
CA ASP A 74 -0.24 -4.78 32.82
C ASP A 74 0.54 -3.92 31.79
N ASP A 75 0.46 -2.61 31.88
CA ASP A 75 1.31 -1.67 31.11
C ASP A 75 2.73 -1.63 31.72
N LEU A 76 3.62 -2.50 31.26
CA LEU A 76 4.95 -2.74 31.87
C LEU A 76 6.12 -2.40 30.93
N THR A 77 5.87 -1.90 29.74
CA THR A 77 6.93 -1.66 28.72
C THR A 77 8.03 -0.74 29.24
N LYS A 78 7.63 0.32 29.92
CA LYS A 78 8.54 1.32 30.49
C LYS A 78 9.40 0.73 31.60
N GLU A 79 8.79 0.02 32.53
CA GLU A 79 9.43 -0.63 33.67
C GLU A 79 10.47 -1.66 33.19
N VAL A 80 10.06 -2.53 32.25
CA VAL A 80 10.95 -3.54 31.66
C VAL A 80 12.15 -2.90 30.96
N CYS A 81 11.93 -1.85 30.16
CA CYS A 81 13.02 -1.16 29.48
C CYS A 81 13.92 -0.40 30.44
N ALA A 82 13.36 0.24 31.48
CA ALA A 82 14.13 0.90 32.54
C ALA A 82 15.07 -0.10 33.24
N ASP A 83 14.55 -1.26 33.62
CA ASP A 83 15.36 -2.31 34.26
C ASP A 83 16.41 -2.92 33.31
N ALA A 84 16.04 -3.16 32.03
CA ALA A 84 16.97 -3.69 31.05
C ALA A 84 18.14 -2.73 30.78
N PHE A 85 17.90 -1.42 30.84
CA PHE A 85 18.92 -0.38 30.69
C PHE A 85 19.58 0.00 32.04
N GLY A 86 19.10 -0.53 33.16
CA GLY A 86 19.58 -0.17 34.52
C GLY A 86 19.41 1.32 34.78
N MET A 87 18.28 1.88 34.43
CA MET A 87 17.87 3.27 34.66
C MET A 87 16.80 3.30 35.74
N PRO A 88 16.96 4.03 36.86
CA PRO A 88 15.92 4.16 37.87
C PRO A 88 14.76 4.99 37.31
N LEU A 89 13.56 4.67 37.77
CA LEU A 89 12.35 5.44 37.44
C LEU A 89 12.26 6.68 38.33
N VAL A 90 11.99 7.83 37.74
CA VAL A 90 11.83 9.13 38.42
C VAL A 90 10.58 9.82 37.92
N GLU A 91 10.00 10.69 38.75
CA GLU A 91 8.86 11.51 38.34
C GLU A 91 9.31 12.60 37.35
N ASP A 92 8.60 12.71 36.24
CA ASP A 92 8.77 13.78 35.26
C ASP A 92 7.71 14.86 35.43
N ALA A 93 8.16 16.05 35.80
CA ALA A 93 7.28 17.19 36.08
C ALA A 93 6.52 17.68 34.85
N HIS A 94 7.13 17.58 33.64
CA HIS A 94 6.50 17.97 32.39
C HIS A 94 5.33 17.05 32.05
N THR A 95 5.55 15.73 32.10
CA THR A 95 4.49 14.74 31.87
C THR A 95 3.38 14.87 32.92
N ARG A 96 3.75 15.12 34.19
CA ARG A 96 2.76 15.33 35.25
C ARG A 96 1.85 16.53 34.96
N GLU A 97 2.40 17.63 34.48
CA GLU A 97 1.61 18.83 34.14
C GLU A 97 0.76 18.59 32.89
N HIS A 98 1.30 17.90 31.88
CA HIS A 98 0.54 17.49 30.68
C HIS A 98 -0.69 16.64 31.07
N LEU A 99 -0.55 15.66 31.95
CA LEU A 99 -1.67 14.87 32.46
C LEU A 99 -2.72 15.74 33.14
N LYS A 100 -2.32 16.69 33.99
CA LYS A 100 -3.27 17.60 34.64
C LYS A 100 -4.05 18.44 33.62
N GLU A 101 -3.37 18.96 32.60
CA GLU A 101 -4.01 19.74 31.53
C GLU A 101 -4.98 18.88 30.71
N PHE A 102 -4.56 17.67 30.36
CA PHE A 102 -5.41 16.72 29.64
C PHE A 102 -6.71 16.45 30.39
N PHE A 103 -6.64 16.13 31.67
CA PHE A 103 -7.82 15.87 32.51
C PHE A 103 -8.65 17.13 32.79
N ARG A 104 -8.03 18.31 32.90
CA ARG A 104 -8.73 19.58 33.06
C ARG A 104 -9.60 19.94 31.84
N ASN A 105 -9.16 19.59 30.68
CA ASN A 105 -9.83 19.86 29.40
C ASN A 105 -10.84 18.79 29.00
N ASN A 106 -10.92 17.67 29.73
CA ASN A 106 -11.84 16.59 29.49
C ASN A 106 -12.98 16.56 30.50
N ILE A 107 -14.03 15.80 30.21
CA ILE A 107 -15.26 15.63 31.08
C ILE A 107 -14.93 15.02 32.43
N TYR A 108 -13.77 14.42 32.60
CA TYR A 108 -13.34 13.76 33.83
C TYR A 108 -12.84 14.78 34.87
N ARG A 109 -13.59 14.93 35.98
CA ARG A 109 -13.24 15.87 37.04
C ARG A 109 -12.20 15.35 38.06
N HIS A 110 -11.83 14.08 37.97
CA HIS A 110 -10.89 13.43 38.88
C HIS A 110 -9.88 12.59 38.06
N ILE A 111 -8.61 12.71 38.42
CA ILE A 111 -7.52 11.88 37.82
C ILE A 111 -7.42 10.64 38.73
N PRO A 112 -7.72 9.42 38.20
CA PRO A 112 -7.48 8.20 38.97
C PRO A 112 -5.99 8.06 39.32
N ASP A 113 -5.69 7.56 40.52
CA ASP A 113 -4.33 7.52 41.06
C ASP A 113 -3.36 6.71 40.18
N ASN A 114 -3.83 5.66 39.52
CA ASN A 114 -3.02 4.86 38.62
C ASN A 114 -2.51 5.64 37.38
N ASN A 115 -3.15 6.73 36.97
CA ASN A 115 -2.70 7.55 35.85
C ASN A 115 -1.36 8.25 36.12
N TRP A 116 -1.03 8.48 37.39
CA TRP A 116 0.27 9.06 37.75
C TRP A 116 1.45 8.15 37.46
N LYS A 117 1.24 6.85 37.24
CA LYS A 117 2.22 5.91 36.71
C LYS A 117 2.83 6.41 35.41
N MET A 118 2.05 7.05 34.52
CA MET A 118 2.53 7.59 33.25
C MET A 118 3.51 8.76 33.40
N ALA A 119 3.45 9.50 34.54
CA ALA A 119 4.39 10.58 34.83
C ALA A 119 5.74 10.08 35.40
N THR A 120 5.91 8.79 35.61
CA THR A 120 7.18 8.19 36.04
C THR A 120 7.93 7.71 34.81
N VAL A 121 9.16 8.18 34.60
CA VAL A 121 9.98 7.86 33.40
C VAL A 121 11.39 7.39 33.82
N PRO A 122 12.10 6.62 32.97
CA PRO A 122 13.50 6.28 33.23
C PRO A 122 14.36 7.54 33.30
N GLN A 123 15.24 7.62 34.30
CA GLN A 123 16.09 8.79 34.52
C GLN A 123 17.00 9.05 33.32
N GLY A 124 16.89 10.25 32.76
CA GLY A 124 17.69 10.65 31.58
C GLY A 124 17.04 10.28 30.26
N ALA A 125 15.88 9.65 30.23
CA ALA A 125 15.13 9.43 29.00
C ALA A 125 14.65 10.77 28.38
N LEU A 126 14.66 10.83 27.04
CA LEU A 126 14.02 11.91 26.32
C LEU A 126 12.49 11.62 26.26
N VAL A 127 11.72 12.51 26.84
CA VAL A 127 10.25 12.41 26.84
C VAL A 127 9.71 12.96 25.51
N LEU A 128 8.80 12.21 24.88
CA LEU A 128 8.12 12.59 23.65
C LEU A 128 6.67 12.96 23.96
N ASP A 129 6.28 14.16 23.61
CA ASP A 129 4.93 14.65 23.86
C ASP A 129 3.88 13.90 23.03
N ASN A 130 2.79 13.52 23.69
CA ASN A 130 1.64 12.89 23.04
C ASN A 130 0.51 13.91 22.84
N ALA A 131 0.41 14.44 21.63
CA ALA A 131 -0.63 15.42 21.29
C ALA A 131 -2.05 14.82 21.21
N ASN A 132 -2.16 13.49 21.10
CA ASN A 132 -3.43 12.79 20.84
C ASN A 132 -3.84 11.82 21.97
N GLY A 133 -3.05 11.77 23.05
CA GLY A 133 -3.29 10.85 24.17
C GLY A 133 -2.59 11.30 25.45
N MET A 134 -2.59 10.41 26.45
CA MET A 134 -2.03 10.69 27.78
C MET A 134 -0.62 10.15 27.99
N ALA A 135 -0.33 8.96 27.44
CA ALA A 135 0.93 8.30 27.67
C ALA A 135 2.04 8.93 26.81
N PRO A 136 3.13 9.46 27.40
CA PRO A 136 4.26 9.97 26.63
C PRO A 136 4.99 8.82 25.92
N GLY A 137 5.63 9.13 24.79
CA GLY A 137 6.68 8.25 24.28
C GLY A 137 7.99 8.53 25.01
N LEU A 138 8.95 7.61 24.90
CA LEU A 138 10.24 7.72 25.57
C LEU A 138 11.36 7.27 24.65
N ILE A 139 12.52 7.95 24.70
CA ILE A 139 13.76 7.47 24.10
C ILE A 139 14.80 7.28 25.22
N LEU A 140 15.27 6.06 25.37
CA LEU A 140 16.31 5.67 26.29
C LEU A 140 17.60 5.42 25.52
N GLU A 141 18.70 5.97 26.00
CA GLU A 141 20.02 5.77 25.42
C GLU A 141 21.02 5.35 26.50
N LYS A 142 21.72 4.25 26.27
CA LYS A 142 22.81 3.80 27.12
C LYS A 142 23.75 2.87 26.37
N GLU A 143 25.05 3.05 26.55
CA GLU A 143 26.12 2.16 26.02
C GLU A 143 26.00 1.90 24.51
N GLY A 144 25.60 2.92 23.73
CA GLY A 144 25.44 2.80 22.28
C GLY A 144 24.16 2.11 21.82
N LYS A 145 23.30 1.67 22.75
CA LYS A 145 21.96 1.13 22.47
C LYS A 145 20.88 2.18 22.67
N THR A 146 19.83 2.07 21.88
CA THR A 146 18.66 2.96 21.96
C THR A 146 17.39 2.14 22.08
N ALA A 147 16.53 2.49 23.02
CA ALA A 147 15.14 1.98 23.04
C ALA A 147 14.15 3.14 22.89
N ILE A 148 13.24 3.00 21.95
CA ILE A 148 12.19 3.98 21.65
C ILE A 148 10.85 3.35 22.01
N LEU A 149 10.16 3.91 22.98
CA LEU A 149 8.89 3.41 23.49
C LEU A 149 7.76 4.30 22.98
N LEU A 150 6.78 3.71 22.32
CA LEU A 150 5.68 4.41 21.67
C LEU A 150 4.32 3.86 22.14
N PRO A 151 3.26 4.70 22.20
CA PRO A 151 1.92 4.26 22.55
C PRO A 151 1.39 3.21 21.54
N GLY A 152 0.41 2.41 21.98
CA GLY A 152 -0.24 1.39 21.16
C GLY A 152 -1.18 1.93 20.08
N PRO A 153 -2.07 2.90 20.37
CA PRO A 153 -3.04 3.39 19.41
C PRO A 153 -2.37 4.07 18.19
N PRO A 154 -2.71 3.69 16.93
CA PRO A 154 -2.11 4.27 15.73
C PRO A 154 -2.27 5.79 15.60
N ASN A 155 -3.40 6.34 16.06
CA ASN A 155 -3.67 7.78 16.05
C ASN A 155 -2.75 8.59 16.99
N GLU A 156 -2.12 7.94 17.96
CA GLU A 156 -1.11 8.52 18.87
C GLU A 156 0.31 8.26 18.31
N LEU A 157 0.59 7.01 17.95
CA LEU A 157 1.91 6.56 17.49
C LEU A 157 2.36 7.26 16.21
N TYR A 158 1.51 7.29 15.17
CA TYR A 158 1.93 7.82 13.85
C TYR A 158 2.35 9.29 13.90
N PRO A 159 1.60 10.21 14.52
CA PRO A 159 2.02 11.60 14.65
C PRO A 159 3.26 11.76 15.53
N MET A 160 3.36 11.03 16.65
CA MET A 160 4.51 11.06 17.55
C MET A 160 5.79 10.60 16.83
N PHE A 161 5.72 9.46 16.16
CA PHE A 161 6.85 8.96 15.36
C PHE A 161 7.27 9.94 14.28
N SER A 162 6.32 10.42 13.48
CA SER A 162 6.63 11.28 12.32
C SER A 162 7.22 12.62 12.72
N ARG A 163 6.77 13.20 13.82
CA ARG A 163 7.17 14.55 14.25
C ARG A 163 8.41 14.56 15.15
N GLN A 164 8.62 13.51 15.94
CA GLN A 164 9.66 13.51 16.97
C GLN A 164 10.70 12.41 16.77
N VAL A 165 10.26 11.16 16.52
CA VAL A 165 11.17 10.01 16.38
C VAL A 165 11.88 9.99 15.02
N PHE A 166 11.15 10.26 13.95
CA PHE A 166 11.73 10.24 12.60
C PHE A 166 12.90 11.22 12.45
N PRO A 167 12.79 12.51 12.84
CA PRO A 167 13.91 13.45 12.81
C PRO A 167 15.07 13.04 13.73
N TYR A 168 14.78 12.47 14.91
CA TYR A 168 15.80 11.96 15.82
C TYR A 168 16.59 10.80 15.20
N LEU A 169 15.91 9.83 14.59
CA LEU A 169 16.53 8.70 13.92
C LEU A 169 17.30 9.14 12.66
N GLN A 170 16.81 10.14 11.94
CA GLN A 170 17.48 10.69 10.77
C GLN A 170 18.87 11.26 11.12
N GLN A 171 19.03 11.86 12.28
CA GLN A 171 20.32 12.37 12.76
C GLN A 171 21.34 11.28 13.10
N LYS A 172 20.87 10.06 13.40
CA LYS A 172 21.74 8.91 13.70
C LYS A 172 22.31 8.22 12.46
N GLN A 173 21.77 8.53 11.29
CA GLN A 173 22.19 7.94 10.02
C GLN A 173 23.07 8.88 9.21
N ASN A 174 24.22 8.34 8.74
CA ASN A 174 25.10 9.03 7.80
C ASN A 174 24.72 8.80 6.33
N ALA A 175 23.62 8.10 6.06
CA ALA A 175 23.16 7.78 4.73
C ALA A 175 21.63 7.81 4.66
N VAL A 176 21.09 8.23 3.50
CA VAL A 176 19.66 8.18 3.18
C VAL A 176 19.39 7.02 2.24
N LEU A 177 18.25 6.37 2.40
CA LEU A 177 17.71 5.47 1.40
C LEU A 177 16.78 6.26 0.48
N VAL A 178 17.06 6.14 -0.81
CA VAL A 178 16.23 6.72 -1.88
C VAL A 178 15.65 5.57 -2.68
N SER A 179 14.35 5.60 -2.94
CA SER A 179 13.69 4.57 -3.73
C SER A 179 12.90 5.16 -4.89
N SER A 180 12.84 4.40 -5.99
CA SER A 180 11.93 4.56 -7.11
C SER A 180 11.09 3.29 -7.26
N MET A 181 9.84 3.42 -7.72
CA MET A 181 8.92 2.30 -7.86
C MET A 181 8.50 2.15 -9.31
N VAL A 182 9.14 1.25 -10.06
CA VAL A 182 8.73 0.94 -11.44
C VAL A 182 7.56 -0.03 -11.41
N LYS A 183 6.42 0.38 -11.96
CA LYS A 183 5.19 -0.42 -11.99
C LYS A 183 4.90 -0.89 -13.40
N ILE A 184 4.72 -2.22 -13.56
CA ILE A 184 4.66 -2.92 -14.84
C ILE A 184 3.34 -3.66 -14.97
N CYS A 185 2.58 -3.44 -16.03
CA CYS A 185 1.41 -4.21 -16.41
C CYS A 185 1.75 -5.18 -17.55
N GLY A 186 0.95 -6.25 -17.68
CA GLY A 186 1.06 -7.15 -18.85
C GLY A 186 1.90 -8.41 -18.62
N TYR A 187 2.79 -8.40 -17.64
CA TYR A 187 3.72 -9.49 -17.34
C TYR A 187 3.37 -10.15 -16.00
N GLY A 188 3.71 -11.43 -15.86
CA GLY A 188 3.73 -12.13 -14.57
C GLY A 188 5.05 -11.89 -13.84
N GLU A 189 5.08 -12.14 -12.52
CA GLU A 189 6.25 -11.93 -11.66
C GLU A 189 7.49 -12.67 -12.19
N SER A 190 7.37 -13.98 -12.46
CA SER A 190 8.48 -14.79 -12.99
C SER A 190 9.01 -14.32 -14.33
N GLN A 191 8.14 -13.76 -15.19
CA GLN A 191 8.56 -13.21 -16.46
C GLN A 191 9.34 -11.91 -16.28
N VAL A 192 8.89 -11.04 -15.37
CA VAL A 192 9.60 -9.81 -15.03
C VAL A 192 10.96 -10.13 -14.46
N GLU A 193 11.02 -11.07 -13.50
CA GLU A 193 12.26 -11.49 -12.85
C GLU A 193 13.27 -12.06 -13.86
N ASP A 194 12.84 -12.96 -14.76
CA ASP A 194 13.67 -13.53 -15.83
C ASP A 194 14.23 -12.43 -16.75
N MET A 195 13.40 -11.45 -17.11
CA MET A 195 13.81 -10.33 -17.99
C MET A 195 14.81 -9.36 -17.37
N ILE A 196 14.98 -9.37 -16.03
CA ILE A 196 15.91 -8.49 -15.30
C ILE A 196 16.91 -9.29 -14.43
N LEU A 197 17.03 -10.60 -14.64
CA LEU A 197 17.87 -11.48 -13.82
C LEU A 197 19.32 -10.99 -13.77
N ASP A 198 19.87 -10.54 -14.87
CA ASP A 198 21.20 -9.96 -14.97
C ASP A 198 21.39 -8.70 -14.11
N LEU A 199 20.34 -7.88 -13.98
CA LEU A 199 20.36 -6.70 -13.10
C LEU A 199 20.26 -7.11 -11.64
N ILE A 200 19.48 -8.15 -11.31
CA ILE A 200 19.35 -8.69 -9.97
C ILE A 200 20.67 -9.33 -9.52
N ASP A 201 21.29 -10.14 -10.37
CA ASP A 201 22.54 -10.84 -10.04
C ASP A 201 23.74 -9.88 -9.89
N ALA A 202 23.76 -8.80 -10.65
CA ALA A 202 24.82 -7.79 -10.61
C ALA A 202 24.61 -6.70 -9.53
N GLN A 203 23.45 -6.70 -8.85
CA GLN A 203 23.09 -5.63 -7.95
C GLN A 203 23.98 -5.57 -6.70
N THR A 204 24.36 -4.36 -6.32
CA THR A 204 25.04 -4.03 -5.05
C THR A 204 24.40 -2.81 -4.42
N ASN A 205 24.45 -1.69 -5.11
CA ASN A 205 23.79 -0.44 -4.78
C ASN A 205 23.55 0.35 -6.09
N PRO A 206 22.30 0.52 -6.56
CA PRO A 206 21.05 0.21 -5.88
C PRO A 206 20.67 -1.28 -5.90
N THR A 207 19.74 -1.67 -5.03
CA THR A 207 19.10 -2.98 -5.02
C THR A 207 17.72 -2.93 -5.69
N ILE A 208 17.28 -4.07 -6.23
CA ILE A 208 15.98 -4.25 -6.85
C ILE A 208 15.17 -5.29 -6.06
N ALA A 209 13.96 -4.96 -5.68
CA ALA A 209 13.02 -5.89 -5.04
C ALA A 209 11.74 -5.99 -5.87
N THR A 210 11.29 -7.22 -6.13
CA THR A 210 10.10 -7.53 -6.92
C THR A 210 8.90 -7.77 -6.01
N TYR A 211 7.75 -7.17 -6.34
CA TYR A 211 6.49 -7.34 -5.62
C TYR A 211 5.37 -7.69 -6.60
N ALA A 212 4.83 -8.89 -6.50
CA ALA A 212 3.62 -9.28 -7.24
C ALA A 212 2.38 -8.59 -6.68
N LYS A 213 1.58 -8.00 -7.57
CA LYS A 213 0.28 -7.42 -7.29
C LYS A 213 -0.76 -8.00 -8.24
N THR A 214 -2.04 -7.70 -8.03
CA THR A 214 -3.11 -8.18 -8.93
C THR A 214 -2.91 -7.61 -10.33
N ALA A 215 -2.54 -8.48 -11.28
CA ALA A 215 -2.31 -8.19 -12.70
C ALA A 215 -1.20 -7.16 -13.01
N GLU A 216 -0.34 -6.84 -12.06
CA GLU A 216 0.83 -5.98 -12.21
C GLU A 216 2.00 -6.44 -11.35
N VAL A 217 3.21 -5.99 -11.70
CA VAL A 217 4.44 -6.24 -10.94
C VAL A 217 5.08 -4.90 -10.61
N HIS A 218 5.46 -4.72 -9.36
CA HIS A 218 6.17 -3.53 -8.90
C HIS A 218 7.64 -3.89 -8.63
N LEU A 219 8.56 -3.11 -9.18
CA LEU A 219 9.99 -3.18 -8.91
C LEU A 219 10.39 -1.97 -8.06
N ARG A 220 10.80 -2.20 -6.82
CA ARG A 220 11.39 -1.16 -5.99
C ARG A 220 12.89 -1.16 -6.20
N ILE A 221 13.41 -0.05 -6.70
CA ILE A 221 14.84 0.20 -6.85
C ILE A 221 15.25 1.08 -5.69
N THR A 222 16.17 0.63 -4.84
CA THR A 222 16.57 1.35 -3.62
C THR A 222 18.08 1.57 -3.60
N ALA A 223 18.50 2.83 -3.51
CA ALA A 223 19.89 3.23 -3.35
C ALA A 223 20.15 3.76 -1.93
N ARG A 224 21.31 3.39 -1.38
CA ARG A 224 21.89 3.98 -0.16
C ARG A 224 22.91 5.03 -0.60
N ALA A 225 22.77 6.28 -0.14
CA ALA A 225 23.59 7.40 -0.57
C ALA A 225 23.77 8.45 0.52
N GLY A 226 24.68 9.39 0.34
CA GLY A 226 24.89 10.53 1.25
C GLY A 226 23.82 11.61 1.11
N SER A 227 23.14 11.69 -0.03
CA SER A 227 22.03 12.61 -0.29
C SER A 227 20.96 12.00 -1.18
N ARG A 228 19.80 12.65 -1.26
CA ARG A 228 18.70 12.23 -2.15
C ARG A 228 19.13 12.32 -3.62
N GLU A 229 19.86 13.37 -3.98
CA GLU A 229 20.36 13.62 -5.34
C GLU A 229 21.32 12.52 -5.78
N GLU A 230 22.26 12.14 -4.92
CA GLU A 230 23.19 11.03 -5.16
C GLU A 230 22.42 9.70 -5.31
N GLY A 231 21.47 9.43 -4.42
CA GLY A 231 20.63 8.23 -4.50
C GLY A 231 19.84 8.14 -5.81
N MET A 232 19.24 9.23 -6.26
CA MET A 232 18.55 9.28 -7.55
C MET A 232 19.50 9.09 -8.72
N ALA A 233 20.71 9.61 -8.66
CA ALA A 233 21.74 9.40 -9.70
C ALA A 233 22.16 7.92 -9.81
N LEU A 234 22.20 7.19 -8.69
CA LEU A 234 22.45 5.74 -8.68
C LEU A 234 21.26 4.93 -9.25
N ILE A 235 20.03 5.34 -8.97
CA ILE A 235 18.80 4.68 -9.43
C ILE A 235 18.58 4.88 -10.93
N ALA A 236 18.85 6.07 -11.47
CA ALA A 236 18.47 6.47 -12.83
C ALA A 236 18.95 5.52 -13.93
N PRO A 237 20.19 4.97 -13.94
CA PRO A 237 20.63 4.02 -14.96
C PRO A 237 19.83 2.72 -14.95
N VAL A 238 19.53 2.17 -13.76
CA VAL A 238 18.77 0.93 -13.59
C VAL A 238 17.30 1.13 -13.99
N GLU A 239 16.69 2.22 -13.57
CA GLU A 239 15.33 2.59 -13.99
C GLU A 239 15.21 2.75 -15.51
N LYS A 240 16.21 3.41 -16.14
CA LYS A 240 16.25 3.58 -17.59
C LYS A 240 16.34 2.23 -18.31
N GLU A 241 17.17 1.32 -17.81
CA GLU A 241 17.33 -0.01 -18.42
C GLU A 241 16.03 -0.83 -18.29
N ILE A 242 15.38 -0.82 -17.14
CA ILE A 242 14.08 -1.47 -16.94
C ILE A 242 13.03 -0.88 -17.90
N LYS A 243 12.95 0.45 -18.03
CA LYS A 243 12.05 1.10 -19.00
C LYS A 243 12.36 0.68 -20.45
N ASN A 244 13.61 0.52 -20.82
CA ASN A 244 14.00 0.06 -22.17
C ASN A 244 13.52 -1.37 -22.45
N ARG A 245 13.56 -2.28 -21.46
CA ARG A 245 13.13 -3.68 -21.61
C ARG A 245 11.62 -3.81 -21.66
N PHE A 246 10.91 -3.10 -20.80
CA PHE A 246 9.45 -3.23 -20.66
C PHE A 246 8.64 -2.21 -21.45
N LYS A 247 9.25 -1.13 -21.92
CA LYS A 247 8.63 -0.09 -22.78
C LYS A 247 7.25 0.36 -22.24
N ASP A 248 6.23 0.27 -23.08
CA ASP A 248 4.86 0.68 -22.75
C ASP A 248 4.21 -0.15 -21.62
N ALA A 249 4.79 -1.27 -21.24
CA ALA A 249 4.32 -2.01 -20.07
C ALA A 249 4.59 -1.27 -18.75
N VAL A 250 5.62 -0.42 -18.68
CA VAL A 250 5.85 0.48 -17.56
C VAL A 250 4.85 1.63 -17.64
N TYR A 251 3.98 1.76 -16.62
CA TYR A 251 3.00 2.85 -16.61
C TYR A 251 3.38 4.02 -15.71
N THR A 252 4.25 3.80 -14.72
CA THR A 252 4.79 4.86 -13.85
C THR A 252 6.09 4.43 -13.17
N THR A 253 6.84 5.41 -12.67
CA THR A 253 7.98 5.22 -11.74
C THR A 253 7.74 5.92 -10.40
N GLU A 254 6.54 6.42 -10.18
CA GLU A 254 6.13 7.11 -8.96
C GLU A 254 5.32 6.17 -8.06
N GLU A 255 5.71 6.05 -6.79
CA GLU A 255 5.10 5.12 -5.85
C GLU A 255 3.61 5.40 -5.62
N GLN A 256 3.21 6.67 -5.64
CA GLN A 256 1.83 7.10 -5.36
C GLN A 256 0.90 7.00 -6.57
N VAL A 257 1.45 6.84 -7.77
CA VAL A 257 0.63 6.78 -8.99
C VAL A 257 0.10 5.37 -9.20
N SER A 258 -1.22 5.23 -9.25
CA SER A 258 -1.91 3.98 -9.57
C SER A 258 -2.26 3.90 -11.07
N LEU A 259 -2.68 2.71 -11.54
CA LEU A 259 -3.01 2.52 -12.96
C LEU A 259 -4.17 3.41 -13.41
N GLU A 260 -5.22 3.55 -12.58
CA GLU A 260 -6.35 4.44 -12.87
C GLU A 260 -5.92 5.92 -12.92
N MET A 261 -4.96 6.33 -12.08
CA MET A 261 -4.40 7.68 -12.15
C MET A 261 -3.63 7.89 -13.45
N ALA A 262 -2.80 6.91 -13.85
CA ALA A 262 -2.07 6.96 -15.12
C ALA A 262 -3.02 7.01 -16.33
N VAL A 263 -4.13 6.28 -16.31
CA VAL A 263 -5.17 6.36 -17.35
C VAL A 263 -5.84 7.73 -17.37
N ALA A 264 -6.23 8.26 -16.20
CA ALA A 264 -6.88 9.57 -16.10
C ALA A 264 -5.96 10.70 -16.61
N ASP A 265 -4.67 10.63 -16.29
CA ASP A 265 -3.69 11.62 -16.75
C ASP A 265 -3.44 11.53 -18.27
N LEU A 266 -3.39 10.32 -18.82
CA LEU A 266 -3.32 10.14 -20.28
C LEU A 266 -4.56 10.69 -21.01
N LEU A 267 -5.75 10.48 -20.46
CA LEU A 267 -6.99 11.05 -20.99
C LEU A 267 -6.92 12.59 -20.99
N LYS A 268 -6.53 13.20 -19.85
CA LYS A 268 -6.37 14.66 -19.75
C LYS A 268 -5.36 15.22 -20.74
N GLN A 269 -4.16 14.59 -20.83
CA GLN A 269 -3.07 15.02 -21.72
C GLN A 269 -3.46 14.96 -23.19
N ASN A 270 -4.32 14.02 -23.59
CA ASN A 270 -4.77 13.83 -24.97
C ASN A 270 -6.17 14.44 -25.25
N HIS A 271 -6.74 15.17 -24.28
CA HIS A 271 -8.07 15.78 -24.39
C HIS A 271 -9.15 14.77 -24.78
N LEU A 272 -9.12 13.58 -24.12
CA LEU A 272 -10.03 12.49 -24.36
C LEU A 272 -11.02 12.34 -23.20
N THR A 273 -12.25 11.94 -23.52
CA THR A 273 -13.26 11.53 -22.56
C THR A 273 -13.47 10.02 -22.63
N MET A 274 -13.85 9.42 -21.51
CA MET A 274 -14.00 7.97 -21.36
C MET A 274 -15.32 7.59 -20.71
N CYS A 275 -15.89 6.47 -21.16
CA CYS A 275 -16.94 5.72 -20.45
C CYS A 275 -16.55 4.24 -20.26
N THR A 276 -17.34 3.50 -19.47
CA THR A 276 -17.20 2.04 -19.31
C THR A 276 -18.49 1.31 -19.62
N ALA A 277 -18.39 0.11 -20.23
CA ALA A 277 -19.50 -0.81 -20.51
C ALA A 277 -19.20 -2.16 -19.86
N GLU A 278 -19.71 -2.36 -18.65
CA GLU A 278 -19.29 -3.46 -17.77
C GLU A 278 -20.36 -4.54 -17.65
N SER A 279 -19.95 -5.81 -17.82
CA SER A 279 -20.77 -6.97 -17.53
C SER A 279 -20.19 -7.72 -16.31
N CYS A 280 -19.23 -8.62 -16.50
CA CYS A 280 -18.68 -9.44 -15.40
C CYS A 280 -17.95 -8.64 -14.30
N THR A 281 -17.39 -7.47 -14.59
CA THR A 281 -16.76 -6.57 -13.63
C THR A 281 -17.76 -5.80 -12.78
N GLY A 282 -18.99 -5.58 -13.30
CA GLY A 282 -20.12 -5.07 -12.51
C GLY A 282 -19.92 -3.69 -11.91
N GLY A 283 -19.29 -2.76 -12.62
CA GLY A 283 -19.02 -1.40 -12.18
C GLY A 283 -17.66 -1.20 -11.50
N MET A 284 -16.80 -2.24 -11.40
CA MET A 284 -15.49 -2.13 -10.73
C MET A 284 -14.54 -1.19 -11.46
N ILE A 285 -14.59 -1.12 -12.81
CA ILE A 285 -13.74 -0.21 -13.58
C ILE A 285 -14.17 1.23 -13.31
N ALA A 286 -15.47 1.51 -13.40
CA ALA A 286 -16.02 2.81 -13.06
C ALA A 286 -15.70 3.22 -11.62
N ALA A 287 -15.93 2.32 -10.66
CA ALA A 287 -15.61 2.55 -9.24
C ALA A 287 -14.12 2.87 -9.03
N ARG A 288 -13.24 2.19 -9.75
CA ARG A 288 -11.80 2.44 -9.68
C ARG A 288 -11.43 3.82 -10.23
N MET A 289 -12.00 4.19 -11.38
CA MET A 289 -11.77 5.51 -11.98
C MET A 289 -12.24 6.67 -11.09
N VAL A 290 -13.39 6.55 -10.43
CA VAL A 290 -13.93 7.62 -9.58
C VAL A 290 -13.15 7.85 -8.28
N ASN A 291 -12.22 6.95 -7.92
CA ASN A 291 -11.28 7.18 -6.82
C ASN A 291 -10.22 8.26 -7.16
N VAL A 292 -10.06 8.62 -8.44
CA VAL A 292 -9.09 9.64 -8.85
C VAL A 292 -9.70 11.04 -8.69
N PRO A 293 -9.12 11.89 -7.84
CA PRO A 293 -9.62 13.26 -7.67
C PRO A 293 -9.63 14.03 -9.00
N GLY A 294 -10.74 14.69 -9.30
CA GLY A 294 -10.93 15.48 -10.52
C GLY A 294 -11.10 14.64 -11.80
N VAL A 295 -11.40 13.35 -11.70
CA VAL A 295 -11.64 12.47 -12.85
C VAL A 295 -12.91 12.82 -13.63
N SER A 296 -13.85 13.54 -13.03
CA SER A 296 -15.08 14.00 -13.69
C SER A 296 -14.84 14.87 -14.94
N SER A 297 -13.64 15.39 -15.11
CA SER A 297 -13.26 16.10 -16.34
C SER A 297 -13.03 15.18 -17.55
N VAL A 298 -12.82 13.88 -17.31
CA VAL A 298 -12.48 12.91 -18.37
C VAL A 298 -13.30 11.62 -18.31
N PHE A 299 -13.85 11.24 -17.16
CA PHE A 299 -14.72 10.07 -17.00
C PHE A 299 -16.17 10.52 -16.92
N MET A 300 -16.95 10.18 -17.95
CA MET A 300 -18.31 10.72 -18.13
C MET A 300 -19.40 9.77 -17.63
N GLU A 301 -19.26 8.47 -17.89
CA GLU A 301 -20.34 7.51 -17.64
C GLU A 301 -19.81 6.09 -17.39
N GLY A 302 -20.48 5.35 -16.50
CA GLY A 302 -20.25 3.92 -16.26
C GLY A 302 -21.55 3.14 -16.44
N MET A 303 -21.63 2.29 -17.47
CA MET A 303 -22.81 1.48 -17.80
C MET A 303 -22.59 0.03 -17.34
N VAL A 304 -23.41 -0.43 -16.38
CA VAL A 304 -23.41 -1.83 -15.95
C VAL A 304 -24.50 -2.57 -16.72
N THR A 305 -24.10 -3.27 -17.79
CA THR A 305 -25.00 -3.99 -18.70
C THR A 305 -24.91 -5.49 -18.44
N TYR A 306 -25.47 -5.94 -17.31
CA TYR A 306 -25.28 -7.30 -16.82
C TYR A 306 -26.11 -8.33 -17.60
N SER A 307 -27.37 -8.01 -17.95
CA SER A 307 -28.22 -8.87 -18.78
C SER A 307 -28.04 -8.63 -20.28
N ASN A 308 -28.53 -9.56 -21.10
CA ASN A 308 -28.55 -9.40 -22.57
C ASN A 308 -29.44 -8.24 -23.00
N GLU A 309 -30.60 -8.08 -22.34
CA GLU A 309 -31.55 -7.00 -22.59
C GLU A 309 -30.91 -5.63 -22.29
N ALA A 310 -30.10 -5.54 -21.22
CA ALA A 310 -29.36 -4.31 -20.91
C ALA A 310 -28.30 -4.01 -21.97
N LYS A 311 -27.58 -5.03 -22.48
CA LYS A 311 -26.61 -4.87 -23.58
C LYS A 311 -27.28 -4.36 -24.85
N MET A 312 -28.44 -4.93 -25.22
CA MET A 312 -29.20 -4.48 -26.39
C MET A 312 -29.72 -3.06 -26.20
N ARG A 313 -30.37 -2.79 -25.07
CA ARG A 313 -31.05 -1.53 -24.82
C ARG A 313 -30.12 -0.34 -24.67
N LEU A 314 -29.05 -0.51 -23.91
CA LEU A 314 -28.12 0.59 -23.54
C LEU A 314 -26.96 0.74 -24.52
N LEU A 315 -26.48 -0.37 -25.09
CA LEU A 315 -25.28 -0.37 -25.92
C LEU A 315 -25.56 -0.72 -27.40
N GLY A 316 -26.84 -1.03 -27.74
CA GLY A 316 -27.19 -1.40 -29.09
C GLY A 316 -26.60 -2.71 -29.58
N VAL A 317 -26.17 -3.60 -28.67
CA VAL A 317 -25.70 -4.94 -29.05
C VAL A 317 -26.83 -5.66 -29.77
N ARG A 318 -26.49 -6.24 -30.94
CA ARG A 318 -27.51 -6.87 -31.79
C ARG A 318 -27.98 -8.20 -31.20
N GLU A 319 -29.26 -8.45 -31.29
CA GLU A 319 -29.86 -9.73 -30.86
C GLU A 319 -29.23 -10.93 -31.60
N ASP A 320 -28.98 -10.76 -32.92
CA ASP A 320 -28.36 -11.77 -33.77
C ASP A 320 -26.95 -12.12 -33.30
N THR A 321 -26.17 -11.11 -32.87
CA THR A 321 -24.83 -11.31 -32.31
C THR A 321 -24.90 -12.14 -31.03
N LEU A 322 -25.84 -11.82 -30.14
CA LEU A 322 -26.06 -12.56 -28.89
C LEU A 322 -26.53 -13.99 -29.15
N LYS A 323 -27.38 -14.22 -30.14
CA LYS A 323 -27.86 -15.56 -30.54
C LYS A 323 -26.73 -16.41 -31.17
N ALA A 324 -25.92 -15.80 -32.04
CA ALA A 324 -24.87 -16.53 -32.77
C ALA A 324 -23.62 -16.81 -31.92
N TYR A 325 -23.18 -15.84 -31.12
CA TYR A 325 -21.89 -15.89 -30.40
C TYR A 325 -22.03 -15.91 -28.89
N GLY A 326 -23.22 -15.59 -28.36
CA GLY A 326 -23.48 -15.48 -26.93
C GLY A 326 -22.93 -14.19 -26.31
N ALA A 327 -23.29 -13.95 -25.06
CA ALA A 327 -22.89 -12.75 -24.32
C ALA A 327 -21.38 -12.66 -24.07
N VAL A 328 -20.69 -13.79 -24.00
CA VAL A 328 -19.24 -13.88 -23.78
C VAL A 328 -18.55 -14.27 -25.08
N SER A 329 -18.22 -13.26 -25.86
CA SER A 329 -17.60 -13.39 -27.17
C SER A 329 -16.84 -12.11 -27.59
N GLU A 330 -16.00 -12.22 -28.60
CA GLU A 330 -15.28 -11.06 -29.18
C GLU A 330 -16.28 -10.06 -29.78
N GLU A 331 -17.25 -10.59 -30.52
CA GLU A 331 -18.27 -9.82 -31.22
C GLU A 331 -19.11 -8.99 -30.23
N THR A 332 -19.57 -9.62 -29.17
CA THR A 332 -20.34 -8.94 -28.13
C THR A 332 -19.49 -7.88 -27.41
N ALA A 333 -18.24 -8.18 -27.06
CA ALA A 333 -17.35 -7.20 -26.41
C ALA A 333 -17.11 -5.98 -27.32
N ARG A 334 -16.91 -6.22 -28.63
CA ARG A 334 -16.74 -5.18 -29.65
C ARG A 334 -17.96 -4.27 -29.73
N GLU A 335 -19.13 -4.85 -29.91
CA GLU A 335 -20.38 -4.10 -29.99
C GLU A 335 -20.69 -3.34 -28.68
N MET A 336 -20.34 -3.91 -27.52
CA MET A 336 -20.46 -3.22 -26.23
C MET A 336 -19.58 -1.95 -26.17
N ALA A 337 -18.33 -2.03 -26.63
CA ALA A 337 -17.41 -0.87 -26.59
C ALA A 337 -17.84 0.22 -27.60
N GLU A 338 -18.21 -0.18 -28.81
CA GLU A 338 -18.67 0.73 -29.86
C GLU A 338 -19.99 1.40 -29.47
N GLY A 339 -20.94 0.60 -28.93
CA GLY A 339 -22.19 1.09 -28.40
C GLY A 339 -22.02 2.04 -27.22
N GLY A 340 -21.05 1.76 -26.36
CA GLY A 340 -20.70 2.63 -25.25
C GLY A 340 -20.28 4.03 -25.69
N VAL A 341 -19.38 4.12 -26.68
CA VAL A 341 -18.98 5.41 -27.29
C VAL A 341 -20.18 6.12 -27.90
N ASN A 342 -21.00 5.40 -28.66
CA ASN A 342 -22.15 6.00 -29.33
C ASN A 342 -23.23 6.53 -28.36
N THR A 343 -23.48 5.81 -27.28
CA THR A 343 -24.47 6.17 -26.27
C THR A 343 -24.04 7.34 -25.41
N SER A 344 -22.76 7.32 -24.94
CA SER A 344 -22.23 8.35 -24.04
C SER A 344 -21.70 9.58 -24.74
N GLY A 345 -21.40 9.48 -26.04
CA GLY A 345 -20.73 10.55 -26.79
C GLY A 345 -19.28 10.78 -26.39
N THR A 346 -18.63 9.80 -25.73
CA THR A 346 -17.22 9.88 -25.29
C THR A 346 -16.27 9.46 -26.41
N ASP A 347 -14.99 9.85 -26.30
CA ASP A 347 -13.95 9.46 -27.27
C ASP A 347 -13.55 7.99 -27.11
N LEU A 348 -13.61 7.46 -25.88
CA LEU A 348 -13.16 6.11 -25.53
C LEU A 348 -14.20 5.38 -24.68
N CYS A 349 -14.45 4.12 -25.02
CA CYS A 349 -15.17 3.18 -24.15
C CYS A 349 -14.34 1.91 -23.97
N VAL A 350 -14.21 1.47 -22.71
CA VAL A 350 -13.70 0.13 -22.39
C VAL A 350 -14.84 -0.76 -21.96
N ALA A 351 -14.94 -1.94 -22.59
CA ALA A 351 -16.00 -2.91 -22.32
C ALA A 351 -15.44 -4.23 -21.80
N THR A 352 -16.21 -4.91 -20.93
CA THR A 352 -15.87 -6.24 -20.39
C THR A 352 -17.07 -7.17 -20.44
N THR A 353 -16.87 -8.39 -20.93
CA THR A 353 -17.84 -9.48 -20.83
C THR A 353 -17.13 -10.80 -20.55
N GLY A 354 -17.64 -11.63 -19.64
CA GLY A 354 -16.91 -12.84 -19.24
C GLY A 354 -17.62 -13.69 -18.20
N ILE A 355 -17.04 -14.83 -17.89
CA ILE A 355 -17.51 -15.83 -16.92
C ILE A 355 -16.60 -15.79 -15.70
N ALA A 356 -17.04 -15.10 -14.65
CA ALA A 356 -16.22 -14.94 -13.44
C ALA A 356 -16.29 -16.17 -12.50
N GLY A 357 -17.25 -17.08 -12.72
CA GLY A 357 -17.44 -18.27 -11.88
C GLY A 357 -18.23 -18.00 -10.59
N PRO A 358 -18.40 -19.03 -9.68
CA PRO A 358 -17.89 -20.40 -9.88
C PRO A 358 -18.60 -21.19 -10.98
N ASP A 359 -19.86 -20.84 -11.28
CA ASP A 359 -20.71 -21.50 -12.28
C ASP A 359 -20.70 -20.77 -13.63
N GLY A 360 -21.39 -21.34 -14.63
CA GLY A 360 -21.62 -20.72 -15.95
C GLY A 360 -20.53 -21.01 -16.98
N GLY A 361 -19.49 -21.80 -16.63
CA GLY A 361 -18.50 -22.27 -17.57
C GLY A 361 -18.95 -23.48 -18.37
N THR A 362 -18.44 -23.60 -19.60
CA THR A 362 -18.54 -24.80 -20.46
C THR A 362 -17.12 -25.16 -20.94
N ASP A 363 -16.95 -26.32 -21.59
CA ASP A 363 -15.67 -26.71 -22.17
C ASP A 363 -15.16 -25.70 -23.23
N GLU A 364 -16.06 -25.11 -23.99
CA GLU A 364 -15.74 -24.08 -24.98
C GLU A 364 -15.51 -22.69 -24.36
N LYS A 365 -16.23 -22.37 -23.28
CA LYS A 365 -16.18 -21.10 -22.57
C LYS A 365 -15.97 -21.33 -21.08
N PRO A 366 -14.75 -21.69 -20.64
CA PRO A 366 -14.49 -22.05 -19.25
C PRO A 366 -14.60 -20.84 -18.31
N VAL A 367 -14.80 -21.12 -17.02
CA VAL A 367 -14.71 -20.10 -15.96
C VAL A 367 -13.36 -19.39 -16.05
N GLY A 368 -13.38 -18.07 -15.91
CA GLY A 368 -12.22 -17.20 -16.07
C GLY A 368 -12.04 -16.63 -17.48
N LEU A 369 -12.84 -17.08 -18.48
CA LEU A 369 -12.82 -16.49 -19.81
C LEU A 369 -13.44 -15.09 -19.76
N VAL A 370 -12.68 -14.09 -20.22
CA VAL A 370 -13.13 -12.70 -20.33
C VAL A 370 -12.68 -12.12 -21.66
N TYR A 371 -13.61 -11.49 -22.37
CA TYR A 371 -13.32 -10.63 -23.50
C TYR A 371 -13.40 -9.17 -23.06
N MET A 372 -12.44 -8.37 -23.52
CA MET A 372 -12.36 -6.94 -23.27
C MET A 372 -12.21 -6.21 -24.60
N ALA A 373 -12.92 -5.15 -24.76
CA ALA A 373 -12.79 -4.29 -25.92
C ALA A 373 -12.54 -2.84 -25.51
N CYS A 374 -11.73 -2.14 -26.28
CA CYS A 374 -11.56 -0.70 -26.16
C CYS A 374 -11.83 -0.08 -27.53
N CYS A 375 -12.84 0.76 -27.59
CA CYS A 375 -13.14 1.58 -28.75
C CYS A 375 -12.62 2.99 -28.51
N LEU A 376 -11.71 3.46 -29.33
CA LEU A 376 -11.16 4.82 -29.30
C LEU A 376 -11.38 5.47 -30.68
N ARG A 377 -12.22 6.50 -30.73
CA ARG A 377 -12.50 7.26 -31.97
C ARG A 377 -12.80 6.36 -33.17
N GLY A 378 -13.66 5.36 -32.96
CA GLY A 378 -14.10 4.41 -33.99
C GLY A 378 -13.13 3.27 -34.32
N LYS A 379 -11.97 3.21 -33.67
CA LYS A 379 -11.06 2.07 -33.78
C LYS A 379 -11.24 1.15 -32.56
N THR A 380 -11.65 -0.09 -32.80
CA THR A 380 -11.92 -1.05 -31.74
C THR A 380 -10.88 -2.16 -31.69
N CYS A 381 -10.24 -2.30 -30.55
CA CYS A 381 -9.32 -3.38 -30.21
C CYS A 381 -10.01 -4.34 -29.23
N VAL A 382 -9.93 -5.65 -29.49
CA VAL A 382 -10.46 -6.68 -28.57
C VAL A 382 -9.34 -7.58 -28.10
N ARG A 383 -9.41 -8.03 -26.86
CA ARG A 383 -8.50 -8.98 -26.23
C ARG A 383 -9.28 -10.08 -25.51
N ARG A 384 -8.79 -11.31 -25.65
CA ARG A 384 -9.29 -12.49 -24.95
C ARG A 384 -8.34 -12.85 -23.82
N TYR A 385 -8.88 -13.06 -22.62
CA TYR A 385 -8.11 -13.49 -21.45
C TYR A 385 -8.72 -14.75 -20.83
N GLN A 386 -7.85 -15.60 -20.26
CA GLN A 386 -8.24 -16.72 -19.42
C GLN A 386 -7.62 -16.52 -18.05
N PHE A 387 -8.40 -16.01 -17.11
CA PHE A 387 -7.97 -15.75 -15.73
C PHE A 387 -8.11 -17.00 -14.86
N LYS A 388 -7.29 -17.08 -13.81
CA LYS A 388 -7.33 -18.12 -12.80
C LYS A 388 -7.72 -17.53 -11.44
N GLY A 389 -8.39 -18.33 -10.61
CA GLY A 389 -8.78 -17.94 -9.25
C GLY A 389 -10.29 -17.99 -9.04
N ASN A 390 -10.71 -17.52 -7.86
CA ASN A 390 -12.13 -17.37 -7.53
C ASN A 390 -12.76 -16.20 -8.28
N ARG A 391 -14.08 -16.05 -8.15
CA ARG A 391 -14.88 -14.98 -8.79
C ARG A 391 -14.32 -13.59 -8.54
N GLU A 392 -13.90 -13.29 -7.33
CA GLU A 392 -13.35 -11.99 -6.95
C GLU A 392 -12.05 -11.71 -7.71
N LYS A 393 -11.09 -12.64 -7.66
CA LYS A 393 -9.80 -12.54 -8.37
C LYS A 393 -9.96 -12.40 -9.87
N VAL A 394 -10.91 -13.14 -10.49
CA VAL A 394 -11.18 -13.01 -11.94
C VAL A 394 -11.67 -11.60 -12.27
N ARG A 395 -12.59 -11.05 -11.47
CA ARG A 395 -13.13 -9.70 -11.67
C ARG A 395 -12.08 -8.60 -11.46
N GLU A 396 -11.24 -8.73 -10.43
CA GLU A 396 -10.13 -7.79 -10.17
C GLU A 396 -9.10 -7.80 -11.30
N GLN A 397 -8.68 -8.99 -11.75
CA GLN A 397 -7.76 -9.11 -12.88
C GLN A 397 -8.38 -8.52 -14.16
N ALA A 398 -9.69 -8.78 -14.38
CA ALA A 398 -10.40 -8.22 -15.51
C ALA A 398 -10.46 -6.70 -15.47
N MET A 399 -10.74 -6.10 -14.33
CA MET A 399 -10.73 -4.65 -14.13
C MET A 399 -9.35 -4.04 -14.45
N MET A 400 -8.28 -4.60 -13.88
CA MET A 400 -6.92 -4.10 -14.09
C MET A 400 -6.49 -4.21 -15.57
N LYS A 401 -6.76 -5.35 -16.22
CA LYS A 401 -6.44 -5.54 -17.63
C LYS A 401 -7.27 -4.66 -18.57
N ALA A 402 -8.52 -4.32 -18.19
CA ALA A 402 -9.35 -3.39 -18.94
C ALA A 402 -8.80 -1.95 -18.87
N LEU A 403 -8.34 -1.51 -17.70
CA LEU A 403 -7.67 -0.21 -17.54
C LEU A 403 -6.36 -0.15 -18.32
N ASP A 404 -5.55 -1.22 -18.28
CA ASP A 404 -4.32 -1.30 -19.05
C ASP A 404 -4.59 -1.30 -20.55
N LEU A 405 -5.65 -1.99 -21.02
CA LEU A 405 -6.08 -1.94 -22.41
C LEU A 405 -6.44 -0.52 -22.86
N ALA A 406 -7.21 0.21 -22.04
CA ALA A 406 -7.53 1.62 -22.31
C ALA A 406 -6.25 2.46 -22.46
N ARG A 407 -5.31 2.31 -21.52
CA ARG A 407 -4.01 2.98 -21.51
C ARG A 407 -3.23 2.71 -22.81
N LEU A 408 -3.11 1.43 -23.17
CA LEU A 408 -2.37 1.03 -24.37
C LEU A 408 -3.05 1.53 -25.66
N CYS A 409 -4.39 1.56 -25.71
CA CYS A 409 -5.10 2.14 -26.85
C CYS A 409 -4.84 3.64 -27.00
N ILE A 410 -4.77 4.38 -25.89
CA ILE A 410 -4.44 5.82 -25.92
C ILE A 410 -2.98 6.01 -26.42
N LEU A 411 -2.04 5.22 -25.91
CA LEU A 411 -0.62 5.30 -26.32
C LEU A 411 -0.41 4.96 -27.81
N ALA A 412 -1.12 3.95 -28.30
CA ALA A 412 -1.03 3.53 -29.72
C ALA A 412 -1.70 4.51 -30.69
N ASN A 413 -2.48 5.47 -30.21
CA ASN A 413 -3.17 6.47 -31.04
C ASN A 413 -2.41 7.81 -31.08
N LYS A 414 -1.20 7.87 -30.52
CA LYS A 414 -0.25 8.95 -30.67
C LYS A 414 0.52 8.77 -31.98
#